data_e10e42109e2078b46b6da216d2f6e840
#
_entry.id   e10e42109e2078b46b6da216d2f6e840
#
_cell.length_a   1.000
_cell.length_b   1.000
_cell.length_c   1.000
_cell.angle_alpha   90.00
_cell.angle_beta   90.00
_cell.angle_gamma   90.00
#
_symmetry.space_group_name_H-M   'P 1'
#
loop_
_entity.id
_entity.type
_entity.pdbx_description
1 polymer ?
#
loop_
_entity_poly.entity_id
_entity_poly.type
_entity_poly.pdbx_seq_one_letter_code
_entity_poly.pdbx_strand_id
1 'polypeptide(L)'
;MPSPLTQFIKLVSPSCHVFSQVTCRAPWGLVESDLRYTSFSFLRSGQCWAELPGQAPFLLKEGELLLLPYGTAHKMMSDPDIPCDHVDDIFGGKSHEEVEAMAIGGDGPVCQLICGYLDFGPLQYFGQNAVFKGLPEVLVLDTLHHTRLENLLL
;
A
#
# COMPACT_ATOMS: atom_id res chain seq x y z
N MET A 1 24.55 -5.06 -6.20
CA MET A 1 24.10 -3.70 -6.50
C MET A 1 22.73 -3.46 -5.91
N PRO A 2 22.47 -2.32 -5.28
CA PRO A 2 21.14 -2.00 -4.83
C PRO A 2 20.20 -1.89 -6.04
N SER A 3 18.94 -2.24 -5.84
CA SER A 3 17.92 -2.13 -6.89
C SER A 3 17.74 -0.66 -7.29
N PRO A 4 17.22 -0.39 -8.49
CA PRO A 4 16.88 0.98 -8.89
C PRO A 4 15.97 1.69 -7.90
N LEU A 5 15.01 0.96 -7.30
CA LEU A 5 14.13 1.51 -6.30
C LEU A 5 14.88 1.91 -5.02
N THR A 6 15.81 1.09 -4.56
CA THR A 6 16.63 1.41 -3.39
C THR A 6 17.48 2.65 -3.63
N GLN A 7 18.06 2.76 -4.83
CA GLN A 7 18.82 3.94 -5.22
C GLN A 7 17.95 5.19 -5.26
N PHE A 8 16.75 5.06 -5.82
CA PHE A 8 15.76 6.15 -5.87
C PHE A 8 15.40 6.64 -4.46
N ILE A 9 15.03 5.73 -3.57
CA ILE A 9 14.67 6.07 -2.19
C ILE A 9 15.82 6.77 -1.48
N LYS A 10 17.05 6.30 -1.67
CA LYS A 10 18.22 6.93 -1.06
C LYS A 10 18.49 8.34 -1.58
N LEU A 11 18.28 8.56 -2.88
CA LEU A 11 18.53 9.86 -3.50
C LEU A 11 17.53 10.92 -3.06
N VAL A 12 16.28 10.55 -2.90
CA VAL A 12 15.19 11.50 -2.62
C VAL A 12 14.84 11.58 -1.14
N SER A 13 15.34 10.65 -0.32
CA SER A 13 15.14 10.64 1.15
C SER A 13 13.70 10.98 1.56
N PRO A 14 12.70 10.18 1.14
CA PRO A 14 11.31 10.49 1.41
C PRO A 14 10.98 10.38 2.90
N SER A 15 10.00 11.16 3.33
CA SER A 15 9.37 10.96 4.63
C SER A 15 8.33 9.84 4.50
N CYS A 16 8.38 8.88 5.40
CA CYS A 16 7.41 7.77 5.42
C CYS A 16 6.30 8.09 6.43
N HIS A 17 5.06 8.03 5.99
CA HIS A 17 3.89 8.28 6.82
C HIS A 17 2.99 7.06 6.79
N VAL A 18 2.91 6.35 7.91
CA VAL A 18 2.01 5.21 8.05
C VAL A 18 0.63 5.74 8.43
N PHE A 19 -0.39 5.45 7.60
CA PHE A 19 -1.77 5.82 7.91
C PHE A 19 -2.32 4.98 9.05
N SER A 20 -2.12 3.66 8.96
CA SER A 20 -2.66 2.73 9.94
C SER A 20 -2.16 1.31 9.71
N GLN A 21 -2.25 0.53 10.76
CA GLN A 21 -2.20 -0.93 10.69
C GLN A 21 -3.64 -1.42 10.76
N VAL A 22 -4.02 -2.28 9.83
CA VAL A 22 -5.40 -2.75 9.70
C VAL A 22 -5.43 -4.27 9.79
N THR A 23 -6.30 -4.78 10.66
CA THR A 23 -6.60 -6.22 10.72
C THR A 23 -7.86 -6.47 9.90
N CYS A 24 -7.76 -7.37 8.93
CA CYS A 24 -8.86 -7.71 8.02
C CYS A 24 -9.21 -9.18 8.15
N ARG A 25 -10.50 -9.49 8.27
CA ARG A 25 -11.01 -10.85 8.28
C ARG A 25 -11.95 -11.04 7.11
N ALA A 26 -11.69 -12.05 6.28
CA ALA A 26 -12.51 -12.29 5.10
C ALA A 26 -13.99 -12.52 5.48
N PRO A 27 -14.97 -12.10 4.68
CA PRO A 27 -14.80 -11.28 3.47
C PRO A 27 -14.63 -9.80 3.79
N TRP A 28 -13.77 -9.13 3.06
CA TRP A 28 -13.56 -7.68 3.18
C TRP A 28 -13.07 -7.11 1.86
N GLY A 29 -13.34 -5.85 1.63
CA GLY A 29 -12.87 -5.13 0.46
C GLY A 29 -12.78 -3.64 0.72
N LEU A 30 -11.70 -3.02 0.26
CA LEU A 30 -11.41 -1.60 0.42
C LEU A 30 -11.11 -0.97 -0.92
N VAL A 31 -11.59 0.26 -1.11
CA VAL A 31 -11.25 1.11 -2.27
C VAL A 31 -10.53 2.34 -1.77
N GLU A 32 -9.39 2.65 -2.39
CA GLU A 32 -8.66 3.90 -2.17
C GLU A 32 -8.71 4.73 -3.45
N SER A 33 -8.99 6.02 -3.31
CA SER A 33 -8.95 6.97 -4.43
C SER A 33 -7.51 7.37 -4.76
N ASP A 34 -7.31 8.06 -5.88
CA ASP A 34 -5.99 8.59 -6.23
C ASP A 34 -5.45 9.47 -5.11
N LEU A 35 -4.21 9.22 -4.76
CA LEU A 35 -3.46 10.00 -3.78
C LEU A 35 -2.39 10.81 -4.49
N ARG A 36 -2.07 11.99 -3.95
CA ARG A 36 -1.02 12.83 -4.52
C ARG A 36 0.39 12.37 -4.13
N TYR A 37 0.49 11.37 -3.25
CA TYR A 37 1.75 10.81 -2.78
C TYR A 37 1.94 9.39 -3.29
N THR A 38 3.18 8.92 -3.30
CA THR A 38 3.45 7.50 -3.52
C THR A 38 2.83 6.72 -2.36
N SER A 39 1.91 5.82 -2.66
CA SER A 39 1.25 5.04 -1.62
C SER A 39 1.85 3.64 -1.51
N PHE A 40 1.74 3.04 -0.34
CA PHE A 40 2.19 1.68 -0.12
C PHE A 40 1.23 0.91 0.78
N SER A 41 1.23 -0.41 0.59
CA SER A 41 0.55 -1.36 1.47
C SER A 41 1.48 -2.54 1.68
N PHE A 42 1.89 -2.75 2.92
CA PHE A 42 2.73 -3.87 3.31
C PHE A 42 1.88 -4.97 3.93
N LEU A 43 2.00 -6.19 3.42
CA LEU A 43 1.27 -7.32 3.94
C LEU A 43 2.09 -8.00 5.03
N ARG A 44 1.78 -7.66 6.26
CA ARG A 44 2.50 -8.15 7.43
C ARG A 44 2.23 -9.62 7.71
N SER A 45 1.01 -10.08 7.45
CA SER A 45 0.61 -11.47 7.61
C SER A 45 -0.58 -11.81 6.73
N GLY A 46 -0.71 -13.07 6.36
CA GLY A 46 -1.82 -13.55 5.54
C GLY A 46 -1.63 -13.27 4.06
N GLN A 47 -2.73 -13.15 3.34
CA GLN A 47 -2.73 -12.83 1.92
C GLN A 47 -3.98 -12.06 1.55
N CYS A 48 -3.92 -11.32 0.45
CA CYS A 48 -5.07 -10.61 -0.11
C CYS A 48 -4.86 -10.36 -1.60
N TRP A 49 -5.90 -9.86 -2.25
CA TRP A 49 -5.86 -9.48 -3.66
C TRP A 49 -5.81 -7.97 -3.79
N ALA A 50 -5.15 -7.50 -4.83
CA ALA A 50 -5.11 -6.09 -5.19
C ALA A 50 -5.55 -5.93 -6.64
N GLU A 51 -6.18 -4.80 -6.96
CA GLU A 51 -6.67 -4.53 -8.31
C GLU A 51 -6.54 -3.05 -8.62
N LEU A 52 -5.93 -2.75 -9.78
CA LEU A 52 -5.87 -1.39 -10.32
C LEU A 52 -6.90 -1.25 -11.45
N PRO A 53 -7.37 -0.02 -11.75
CA PRO A 53 -8.32 0.18 -12.83
C PRO A 53 -7.85 -0.40 -14.16
N GLY A 54 -8.71 -1.16 -14.81
CA GLY A 54 -8.42 -1.73 -16.12
C GLY A 54 -7.45 -2.91 -16.13
N GLN A 55 -7.04 -3.40 -14.97
CA GLN A 55 -6.10 -4.52 -14.84
C GLN A 55 -6.75 -5.67 -14.09
N ALA A 56 -6.27 -6.89 -14.34
CA ALA A 56 -6.75 -8.06 -13.61
C ALA A 56 -6.26 -8.03 -12.16
N PRO A 57 -7.05 -8.54 -11.20
CA PRO A 57 -6.61 -8.67 -9.83
C PRO A 57 -5.37 -9.56 -9.72
N PHE A 58 -4.51 -9.27 -8.76
CA PHE A 58 -3.34 -10.10 -8.47
C PHE A 58 -3.21 -10.36 -6.98
N LEU A 59 -2.61 -11.50 -6.64
CA LEU A 59 -2.47 -11.94 -5.25
C LEU A 59 -1.23 -11.32 -4.61
N LEU A 60 -1.42 -10.78 -3.41
CA LEU A 60 -0.34 -10.33 -2.54
C LEU A 60 -0.16 -11.34 -1.40
N LYS A 61 1.08 -11.66 -1.10
CA LYS A 61 1.46 -12.64 -0.08
C LYS A 61 2.18 -11.97 1.08
N GLU A 62 2.22 -12.66 2.21
CA GLU A 62 2.92 -12.20 3.40
C GLU A 62 4.36 -11.79 3.07
N GLY A 63 4.76 -10.63 3.58
CA GLY A 63 6.08 -10.07 3.34
C GLY A 63 6.20 -9.26 2.06
N GLU A 64 5.14 -9.18 1.27
CA GLU A 64 5.15 -8.38 0.04
C GLU A 64 4.69 -6.96 0.29
N LEU A 65 5.35 -6.01 -0.37
CA LEU A 65 5.04 -4.60 -0.36
C LEU A 65 4.44 -4.22 -1.71
N LEU A 66 3.21 -3.72 -1.68
CA LEU A 66 2.60 -3.09 -2.85
C LEU A 66 2.98 -1.62 -2.84
N LEU A 67 3.67 -1.17 -3.88
CA LEU A 67 4.06 0.23 -4.03
C LEU A 67 3.41 0.81 -5.26
N LEU A 68 2.74 1.94 -5.10
CA LEU A 68 2.08 2.68 -6.17
C LEU A 68 2.75 4.03 -6.29
N PRO A 69 3.78 4.16 -7.16
CA PRO A 69 4.59 5.38 -7.24
C PRO A 69 3.79 6.65 -7.49
N TYR A 70 2.69 6.55 -8.24
CA TYR A 70 1.86 7.71 -8.59
C TYR A 70 0.61 7.84 -7.72
N GLY A 71 0.50 7.04 -6.66
CA GLY A 71 -0.67 7.06 -5.80
C GLY A 71 -1.97 6.62 -6.47
N THR A 72 -1.86 5.75 -7.47
CA THR A 72 -3.00 5.32 -8.29
C THR A 72 -4.11 4.70 -7.43
N ALA A 73 -5.36 5.05 -7.75
CA ALA A 73 -6.54 4.43 -7.13
C ALA A 73 -6.48 2.92 -7.28
N HIS A 74 -6.92 2.21 -6.26
CA HIS A 74 -6.84 0.74 -6.26
C HIS A 74 -7.82 0.13 -5.28
N LYS A 75 -8.01 -1.17 -5.42
CA LYS A 75 -8.79 -1.99 -4.49
C LYS A 75 -7.88 -3.01 -3.82
N MET A 76 -8.19 -3.32 -2.56
CA MET A 76 -7.60 -4.46 -1.85
C MET A 76 -8.73 -5.24 -1.22
N MET A 77 -8.69 -6.57 -1.31
CA MET A 77 -9.83 -7.39 -0.95
C MET A 77 -9.41 -8.82 -0.63
N SER A 78 -10.26 -9.50 0.14
CA SER A 78 -9.99 -10.91 0.50
C SER A 78 -10.09 -11.85 -0.70
N ASP A 79 -10.98 -11.55 -1.66
CA ASP A 79 -11.16 -12.31 -2.89
C ASP A 79 -11.55 -11.36 -4.03
N PRO A 80 -11.25 -11.69 -5.29
CA PRO A 80 -11.76 -10.93 -6.41
C PRO A 80 -13.30 -10.87 -6.41
N ASP A 81 -13.85 -9.81 -6.98
CA ASP A 81 -15.30 -9.62 -7.14
C ASP A 81 -16.10 -9.41 -5.85
N ILE A 82 -15.43 -9.17 -4.74
CA ILE A 82 -16.08 -8.78 -3.49
C ILE A 82 -16.42 -7.28 -3.55
N PRO A 83 -17.61 -6.87 -3.03
CA PRO A 83 -17.92 -5.45 -2.87
C PRO A 83 -16.88 -4.76 -2.00
N CYS A 84 -16.45 -3.57 -2.42
CA CYS A 84 -15.45 -2.80 -1.70
C CYS A 84 -16.04 -1.50 -1.21
N ASP A 85 -15.75 -1.16 0.05
CA ASP A 85 -16.14 0.11 0.66
C ASP A 85 -14.97 1.08 0.60
N HIS A 86 -15.25 2.37 0.43
CA HIS A 86 -14.20 3.38 0.41
C HIS A 86 -13.57 3.49 1.80
N VAL A 87 -12.26 3.62 1.83
CA VAL A 87 -11.50 3.72 3.10
C VAL A 87 -11.98 4.86 3.98
N ASP A 88 -12.41 5.98 3.39
CA ASP A 88 -12.92 7.12 4.15
C ASP A 88 -14.23 6.80 4.87
N ASP A 89 -15.05 5.90 4.31
CA ASP A 89 -16.31 5.48 4.93
C ASP A 89 -16.09 4.58 6.13
N ILE A 90 -14.98 3.84 6.14
CA ILE A 90 -14.65 2.90 7.20
C ILE A 90 -13.78 3.56 8.28
N PHE A 91 -12.77 4.31 7.86
CA PHE A 91 -11.74 4.85 8.74
C PHE A 91 -11.81 6.36 8.96
N GLY A 92 -12.64 7.06 8.21
CA GLY A 92 -12.75 8.51 8.30
C GLY A 92 -13.11 8.99 9.70
N GLY A 93 -12.37 9.97 10.21
CA GLY A 93 -12.59 10.51 11.54
C GLY A 93 -12.05 9.67 12.69
N LYS A 94 -11.39 8.55 12.41
CA LYS A 94 -10.81 7.68 13.43
C LYS A 94 -9.31 7.93 13.59
N SER A 95 -8.81 7.81 14.82
CA SER A 95 -7.38 7.87 15.10
C SER A 95 -6.70 6.57 14.64
N HIS A 96 -5.36 6.60 14.54
CA HIS A 96 -4.60 5.38 14.24
C HIS A 96 -4.86 4.29 15.26
N GLU A 97 -4.95 4.65 16.54
CA GLU A 97 -5.21 3.70 17.63
C GLU A 97 -6.58 3.07 17.48
N GLU A 98 -7.61 3.86 17.12
CA GLU A 98 -8.95 3.33 16.89
C GLU A 98 -8.99 2.38 15.71
N VAL A 99 -8.26 2.69 14.63
CA VAL A 99 -8.18 1.82 13.45
C VAL A 99 -7.45 0.52 13.79
N GLU A 100 -6.35 0.58 14.52
CA GLU A 100 -5.62 -0.62 14.95
C GLU A 100 -6.48 -1.55 15.82
N ALA A 101 -7.33 -0.97 16.64
CA ALA A 101 -8.21 -1.74 17.52
C ALA A 101 -9.38 -2.39 16.78
N MET A 102 -9.64 -1.97 15.54
CA MET A 102 -10.73 -2.53 14.72
C MET A 102 -10.25 -3.77 13.97
N ALA A 103 -11.18 -4.70 13.78
CA ALA A 103 -11.05 -5.71 12.74
C ALA A 103 -12.15 -5.45 11.73
N ILE A 104 -11.81 -5.31 10.46
CA ILE A 104 -12.82 -5.14 9.41
C ILE A 104 -13.16 -6.49 8.79
N GLY A 105 -14.37 -6.60 8.25
CA GLY A 105 -14.83 -7.77 7.52
C GLY A 105 -15.64 -8.73 8.35
N GLY A 106 -15.49 -10.01 8.07
CA GLY A 106 -16.28 -11.10 8.68
C GLY A 106 -15.50 -11.91 9.70
N ASP A 107 -15.66 -13.23 9.63
CA ASP A 107 -15.05 -14.19 10.58
C ASP A 107 -14.05 -15.13 9.89
N GLY A 108 -13.72 -14.87 8.65
CA GLY A 108 -12.84 -15.72 7.85
C GLY A 108 -11.35 -15.51 8.12
N PRO A 109 -10.48 -15.98 7.22
CA PRO A 109 -9.04 -15.85 7.35
C PRO A 109 -8.61 -14.40 7.56
N VAL A 110 -7.55 -14.23 8.36
CA VAL A 110 -7.04 -12.92 8.78
C VAL A 110 -5.85 -12.50 7.92
N CYS A 111 -5.79 -11.22 7.57
CA CYS A 111 -4.55 -10.61 7.12
C CYS A 111 -4.33 -9.30 7.86
N GLN A 112 -3.07 -8.87 7.91
CA GLN A 112 -2.71 -7.60 8.54
C GLN A 112 -1.95 -6.75 7.53
N LEU A 113 -2.43 -5.51 7.36
CA LEU A 113 -1.88 -4.55 6.42
C LEU A 113 -1.29 -3.36 7.17
N ILE A 114 -0.14 -2.88 6.70
CA ILE A 114 0.40 -1.59 7.09
C ILE A 114 0.31 -0.71 5.85
N CYS A 115 -0.48 0.34 5.92
CA CYS A 115 -0.74 1.24 4.79
C CYS A 115 -0.23 2.65 5.09
N GLY A 116 0.25 3.32 4.06
CA GLY A 116 0.75 4.68 4.22
C GLY A 116 1.16 5.30 2.91
N TYR A 117 1.95 6.36 3.01
CA TYR A 117 2.50 7.03 1.84
C TYR A 117 3.92 7.50 2.08
N LEU A 118 4.63 7.72 0.98
CA LEU A 118 5.97 8.31 0.97
C LEU A 118 5.86 9.72 0.41
N ASP A 119 6.36 10.69 1.15
CA ASP A 119 6.38 12.09 0.76
C ASP A 119 7.79 12.45 0.29
N PHE A 120 7.92 12.76 -0.98
CA PHE A 120 9.19 13.15 -1.61
C PHE A 120 9.37 14.67 -1.65
N GLY A 121 8.54 15.42 -0.93
CA GLY A 121 8.61 16.87 -0.90
C GLY A 121 8.31 17.49 -2.25
N PRO A 122 9.11 18.50 -2.70
CA PRO A 122 8.86 19.16 -3.98
C PRO A 122 8.84 18.24 -5.19
N LEU A 123 9.58 17.12 -5.15
CA LEU A 123 9.61 16.16 -6.25
C LEU A 123 8.25 15.52 -6.51
N GLN A 124 7.43 15.41 -5.47
CA GLN A 124 6.09 14.84 -5.59
C GLN A 124 5.16 15.72 -6.41
N TYR A 125 5.33 17.04 -6.31
CA TYR A 125 4.51 18.00 -7.05
C TYR A 125 4.93 18.10 -8.51
N PHE A 126 6.17 17.73 -8.81
CA PHE A 126 6.69 17.74 -10.17
C PHE A 126 6.63 16.35 -10.77
N GLY A 127 5.42 15.78 -10.87
CA GLY A 127 5.19 14.46 -11.46
C GLY A 127 5.70 14.33 -12.89
N GLN A 128 6.27 15.39 -13.45
CA GLN A 128 6.95 15.43 -14.73
C GLN A 128 8.45 15.16 -14.60
N ASN A 129 8.96 15.00 -13.36
CA ASN A 129 10.38 14.73 -13.13
C ASN A 129 10.75 13.38 -13.76
N ALA A 130 11.88 13.33 -14.45
CA ALA A 130 12.37 12.13 -15.13
C ALA A 130 12.52 10.93 -14.19
N VAL A 131 12.79 11.17 -12.91
CA VAL A 131 12.92 10.11 -11.90
C VAL A 131 11.59 9.38 -11.70
N PHE A 132 10.47 10.12 -11.62
CA PHE A 132 9.14 9.52 -11.50
C PHE A 132 8.69 8.89 -12.82
N LYS A 133 8.99 9.51 -13.94
CA LYS A 133 8.59 8.99 -15.27
C LYS A 133 9.16 7.60 -15.57
N GLY A 134 10.28 7.25 -14.96
CA GLY A 134 10.90 5.95 -15.16
C GLY A 134 10.30 4.83 -14.32
N LEU A 135 9.37 5.14 -13.40
CA LEU A 135 8.77 4.14 -12.53
C LEU A 135 7.49 3.58 -13.13
N PRO A 136 7.25 2.27 -12.98
CA PRO A 136 5.97 1.69 -13.38
C PRO A 136 4.85 2.16 -12.46
N GLU A 137 3.61 1.93 -12.88
CA GLU A 137 2.41 2.30 -12.13
C GLU A 137 2.29 1.50 -10.82
N VAL A 138 2.77 0.27 -10.85
CA VAL A 138 2.70 -0.63 -9.70
C VAL A 138 3.99 -1.43 -9.57
N LEU A 139 4.45 -1.60 -8.32
CA LEU A 139 5.59 -2.44 -7.98
C LEU A 139 5.18 -3.36 -6.83
N VAL A 140 5.53 -4.63 -6.94
CA VAL A 140 5.38 -5.59 -5.84
C VAL A 140 6.76 -6.06 -5.45
N LEU A 141 7.13 -5.84 -4.19
CA LEU A 141 8.48 -6.13 -3.69
C LEU A 141 8.39 -7.17 -2.60
N ASP A 142 9.24 -8.19 -2.70
CA ASP A 142 9.36 -9.20 -1.65
C ASP A 142 10.34 -8.70 -0.59
N THR A 143 9.83 -8.22 0.54
CA THR A 143 10.67 -7.64 1.60
C THR A 143 11.47 -8.69 2.36
N LEU A 144 11.09 -9.96 2.29
CA LEU A 144 11.87 -11.04 2.90
C LEU A 144 13.26 -11.17 2.26
N HIS A 145 13.37 -10.72 1.00
CA HIS A 145 14.64 -10.70 0.26
C HIS A 145 15.24 -9.28 0.18
N HIS A 146 14.56 -8.27 0.76
CA HIS A 146 14.97 -6.87 0.73
C HIS A 146 14.87 -6.24 2.12
N THR A 147 15.65 -6.77 3.08
CA THR A 147 15.61 -6.36 4.48
C THR A 147 15.73 -4.86 4.74
N ARG A 148 16.42 -4.13 3.84
CA ARG A 148 16.56 -2.68 3.97
C ARG A 148 15.24 -1.93 3.77
N LEU A 149 14.38 -2.43 2.88
CA LEU A 149 13.07 -1.83 2.66
C LEU A 149 12.16 -2.09 3.85
N GLU A 150 12.22 -3.27 4.40
CA GLU A 150 11.49 -3.61 5.62
C GLU A 150 11.87 -2.65 6.76
N ASN A 151 13.15 -2.37 6.94
CA ASN A 151 13.62 -1.43 7.97
C ASN A 151 13.18 0.01 7.73
N LEU A 152 12.92 0.40 6.49
CA LEU A 152 12.40 1.72 6.18
C LEU A 152 10.93 1.89 6.53
N LEU A 153 10.17 0.78 6.56
CA LEU A 153 8.74 0.78 6.81
C LEU A 153 8.39 0.55 8.29
N LEU A 154 9.30 -0.01 9.03
CA LEU A 154 9.17 -0.30 10.44
C LEU A 154 10.01 0.68 11.26
#